data_7f4958fb910090b851ef83cc72ef95a0
#
_entry.id   7f4958fb910090b851ef83cc72ef95a0
#
_cell.length_a   1.000
_cell.length_b   1.000
_cell.length_c   1.000
_cell.angle_alpha   90.00
_cell.angle_beta   90.00
_cell.angle_gamma   90.00
#
_symmetry.space_group_name_H-M   'P 1'
#
loop_
_entity.id
_entity.type
_entity.pdbx_description
1 polymer ?
#
loop_
_entity_poly.entity_id
_entity_poly.type
_entity_poly.pdbx_seq_one_letter_code
_entity_poly.pdbx_strand_id
1 'polypeptide(L)' 'MLNLSQIMIANQQFTSFNELEEAIKEYTKQGERFFRIDVKPQYFDTPEDWEDRLEASFSGYNK' A
#
# COMPACT_ATOMS: atom_id res chain seq x y z
N MET A 1 12.62 -6.01 -1.81
CA MET A 1 11.59 -5.19 -2.49
C MET A 1 10.20 -5.55 -1.98
N LEU A 2 9.39 -4.55 -1.70
CA LEU A 2 8.03 -4.74 -1.21
C LEU A 2 7.05 -4.71 -2.38
N ASN A 3 6.35 -5.82 -2.60
CA ASN A 3 5.33 -5.89 -3.66
C ASN A 3 3.94 -5.71 -3.05
N LEU A 4 3.09 -4.97 -3.74
CA LEU A 4 1.72 -4.73 -3.26
C LEU A 4 0.97 -6.06 -3.08
N SER A 5 1.16 -7.01 -4.00
CA SER A 5 0.53 -8.32 -3.89
C SER A 5 0.91 -9.04 -2.61
N GLN A 6 2.15 -8.91 -2.18
CA GLN A 6 2.61 -9.55 -0.94
C GLN A 6 1.93 -8.94 0.28
N ILE A 7 1.75 -7.63 0.28
CA ILE A 7 1.04 -6.96 1.36
C ILE A 7 -0.40 -7.45 1.44
N MET A 8 -1.05 -7.54 0.30
CA MET A 8 -2.45 -7.97 0.25
C MET A 8 -2.63 -9.42 0.66
N ILE A 9 -1.71 -10.29 0.24
CA ILE A 9 -1.76 -11.71 0.62
C ILE A 9 -1.53 -11.86 2.13
N ALA A 10 -0.59 -11.12 2.68
CA ALA A 10 -0.27 -11.20 4.10
C ALA A 10 -1.37 -10.58 4.98
N ASN A 11 -2.24 -9.76 4.40
CA ASN A 11 -3.25 -9.01 5.15
C ASN A 11 -4.63 -9.19 4.53
N GLN A 12 -5.05 -10.43 4.35
CA GLN A 12 -6.33 -10.74 3.71
C GLN A 12 -7.54 -10.25 4.49
N GLN A 13 -7.34 -9.89 5.75
CA GLN A 13 -8.41 -9.33 6.58
C GLN A 13 -8.77 -7.90 6.21
N PHE A 14 -7.98 -7.23 5.39
CA PHE A 14 -8.27 -5.87 4.99
C PHE A 14 -9.57 -5.82 4.18
N THR A 15 -10.42 -4.85 4.51
CA THR A 15 -11.69 -4.64 3.81
C THR A 15 -11.76 -3.30 3.13
N SER A 16 -10.78 -2.41 3.34
CA SER A 16 -10.82 -1.07 2.79
C SER A 16 -9.45 -0.64 2.27
N PHE A 17 -9.48 0.31 1.33
CA PHE A 17 -8.27 0.90 0.79
C PHE A 17 -7.50 1.66 1.86
N ASN A 18 -8.20 2.29 2.80
CA ASN A 18 -7.57 3.02 3.88
C ASN A 18 -6.68 2.11 4.73
N GLU A 19 -7.14 0.89 5.00
CA GLU A 19 -6.34 -0.08 5.75
C GLU A 19 -5.05 -0.41 5.00
N LEU A 20 -5.15 -0.55 3.67
CA LEU A 20 -3.98 -0.81 2.84
C LEU A 20 -2.99 0.36 2.91
N GLU A 21 -3.48 1.59 2.81
CA GLU A 21 -2.61 2.76 2.89
C GLU A 21 -1.86 2.81 4.23
N GLU A 22 -2.55 2.53 5.31
CA GLU A 22 -1.93 2.52 6.63
C GLU A 22 -0.89 1.42 6.77
N ALA A 23 -1.15 0.26 6.18
CA ALA A 23 -0.20 -0.84 6.20
C ALA A 23 1.08 -0.46 5.44
N ILE A 24 0.94 0.22 4.29
CA ILE A 24 2.09 0.66 3.51
C ILE A 24 2.95 1.63 4.32
N LYS A 25 2.33 2.54 5.05
CA LYS A 25 3.06 3.45 5.93
C LYS A 25 3.85 2.70 6.99
N GLU A 26 3.28 1.65 7.56
CA GLU A 26 3.98 0.84 8.56
C GLU A 26 5.16 0.09 7.95
N TYR A 27 5.02 -0.47 6.76
CA TYR A 27 6.14 -1.12 6.10
C TYR A 27 7.27 -0.13 5.84
N THR A 28 6.93 1.09 5.45
CA THR A 28 7.93 2.14 5.23
C THR A 28 8.69 2.46 6.51
N LYS A 29 7.99 2.53 7.64
CA LYS A 29 8.62 2.75 8.95
C LYS A 29 9.59 1.65 9.31
N GLN A 30 9.35 0.44 8.83
CA GLN A 30 10.20 -0.72 9.12
C GLN A 30 11.45 -0.75 8.24
N GLY A 31 11.63 0.23 7.37
CA GLY A 31 12.84 0.36 6.58
C GLY A 31 12.74 -0.11 5.15
N GLU A 32 11.56 -0.42 4.67
CA GLU A 32 11.38 -0.79 3.27
C GLU A 32 11.71 0.40 2.38
N ARG A 33 12.56 0.18 1.36
CA ARG A 33 13.04 1.24 0.50
C ARG A 33 12.44 1.21 -0.89
N PHE A 34 11.98 0.05 -1.34
CA PHE A 34 11.46 -0.13 -2.69
C PHE A 34 10.07 -0.73 -2.62
N PHE A 35 9.17 -0.17 -3.39
CA PHE A 35 7.77 -0.59 -3.42
C PHE A 35 7.34 -0.74 -4.87
N ARG A 36 6.73 -1.88 -5.17
CA ARG A 36 6.25 -2.18 -6.52
C ARG A 36 4.75 -2.40 -6.50
N ILE A 37 4.06 -1.69 -7.38
CA ILE A 37 2.63 -1.86 -7.57
C ILE A 37 2.44 -2.87 -8.70
N ASP A 38 2.25 -4.13 -8.35
CA ASP A 38 2.15 -5.22 -9.33
C ASP A 38 0.72 -5.73 -9.50
N VAL A 39 -0.24 -5.24 -8.71
CA VAL A 39 -1.66 -5.60 -8.81
C VAL A 39 -2.49 -4.38 -8.49
N LYS A 40 -3.78 -4.42 -8.86
CA LYS A 40 -4.73 -3.37 -8.51
C LYS A 40 -5.54 -3.80 -7.29
N PRO A 41 -5.55 -3.00 -6.21
CA PRO A 41 -6.41 -3.32 -5.07
C PRO A 41 -7.87 -3.15 -5.47
N GLN A 42 -8.71 -4.08 -5.00
CA GLN A 42 -10.13 -4.06 -5.35
C GLN A 42 -10.99 -3.97 -4.10
N TYR A 43 -10.79 -2.91 -3.33
CA TYR A 43 -11.62 -2.63 -2.18
C TYR A 43 -12.79 -1.74 -2.58
N PHE A 44 -13.84 -1.72 -1.75
CA PHE A 44 -15.03 -0.94 -2.08
C PHE A 44 -14.74 0.55 -2.22
N ASP A 45 -13.72 1.05 -1.52
CA ASP A 45 -13.36 2.46 -1.49
C ASP A 45 -12.08 2.78 -2.27
N THR A 46 -11.61 1.87 -3.15
CA THR A 46 -10.43 2.12 -3.97
C THR A 46 -10.70 3.29 -4.92
N PRO A 47 -9.96 4.41 -4.80
CA PRO A 47 -10.19 5.58 -5.63
C PRO A 47 -9.59 5.43 -7.02
N GLU A 48 -9.93 6.34 -7.94
CA GLU A 48 -9.36 6.32 -9.29
C GLU A 48 -7.87 6.61 -9.28
N ASP A 49 -7.43 7.46 -8.36
CA ASP A 49 -6.02 7.82 -8.23
C ASP A 49 -5.28 6.91 -7.24
N TRP A 50 -5.69 5.66 -7.15
CA TRP A 50 -5.16 4.73 -6.17
C TRP A 50 -3.64 4.54 -6.28
N GLU A 51 -3.10 4.56 -7.50
CA GLU A 51 -1.65 4.41 -7.66
C GLU A 51 -0.89 5.58 -7.05
N ASP A 52 -1.34 6.79 -7.33
CA ASP A 52 -0.71 7.99 -6.77
C ASP A 52 -0.82 8.00 -5.25
N ARG A 53 -1.94 7.57 -4.72
CA ARG A 53 -2.15 7.54 -3.28
C ARG A 53 -1.26 6.51 -2.60
N LEU A 54 -1.07 5.36 -3.22
CA LEU A 54 -0.19 4.33 -2.66
C LEU A 54 1.27 4.78 -2.70
N GLU A 55 1.69 5.42 -3.78
CA GLU A 55 3.04 5.96 -3.86
C GLU A 55 3.26 7.06 -2.82
N ALA A 56 2.27 7.92 -2.62
CA ALA A 56 2.36 8.96 -1.60
C ALA A 56 2.44 8.36 -0.20
N SER A 57 1.69 7.29 0.06
CA SER A 57 1.74 6.61 1.35
C SER A 57 3.12 6.01 1.61
N PHE A 58 3.75 5.48 0.57
CA PHE A 58 5.07 4.88 0.70
C PHE A 58 6.16 5.94 0.85
N SER A 59 6.14 6.97 0.01
CA SER A 59 7.21 7.98 -0.01
C SER A 59 6.98 9.13 0.96
N GLY A 60 5.75 9.40 1.34
CA GLY A 60 5.43 10.53 2.22
C GLY A 60 6.09 10.46 3.58
N TYR A 61 6.34 9.27 4.07
CA TYR A 61 6.97 9.09 5.38
C TYR A 61 8.44 9.51 5.39
N ASN A 62 9.08 9.47 4.24
CA ASN A 62 10.52 9.72 4.12
C ASN A 62 10.87 11.18 3.83
N LYS A 63 9.94 12.06 3.95
CA LYS A 63 10.20 13.49 3.73
C LYS A 63 10.87 14.13 4.90
#